data_8062c62ef2b7fa4fe2a8615f4bee5d9e
#
_entry.id   8062c62ef2b7fa4fe2a8615f4bee5d9e
#
_cell.length_a   1.000
_cell.length_b   1.000
_cell.length_c   1.000
_cell.angle_alpha   90.00
_cell.angle_beta   90.00
_cell.angle_gamma   90.00
#
_symmetry.space_group_name_H-M   'P 1'
#
loop_
_entity.id
_entity.type
_entity.pdbx_description
1 polymer ?
#
loop_
_entity_poly.entity_id
_entity_poly.type
_entity_poly.pdbx_seq_one_letter_code
_entity_poly.pdbx_strand_id
1 'polypeptide(L)'
;DTVQVQICVDNDRRDLDMNSKDVDAEKMTRFIRMNELRLVTEYNPVTAIGVMQSSLQLHLLLITDKMSPKHPEQMRKYQAAAELFKGKILFILVDSSLKSNERIVSFFKLKKSQLPALAIFHAPDEEQDVLTLDEVSVERVQDFCNRFLQRMQKKEDEPEKALNEEL
;
A
#
# COMPACT_ATOMS: atom_id res chain seq x y z
N ASP A 1 21.04 32.70 2.18
CA ASP A 1 19.67 32.27 2.46
C ASP A 1 19.41 30.95 1.75
N THR A 2 19.14 29.91 2.56
CA THR A 2 18.85 28.58 2.04
C THR A 2 17.36 28.43 1.87
N VAL A 3 16.90 28.19 0.65
CA VAL A 3 15.50 27.90 0.36
C VAL A 3 15.33 26.38 0.30
N GLN A 4 14.43 25.85 1.11
CA GLN A 4 14.12 24.42 1.15
C GLN A 4 12.61 24.22 1.00
N VAL A 5 12.22 23.22 0.22
CA VAL A 5 10.87 22.71 0.21
C VAL A 5 10.79 21.55 1.18
N GLN A 6 9.83 21.63 2.09
CA GLN A 6 9.70 20.70 3.19
C GLN A 6 8.33 20.04 3.15
N ILE A 7 8.28 18.73 3.23
CA ILE A 7 7.04 17.97 3.37
C ILE A 7 7.10 17.24 4.72
N CYS A 8 6.11 17.51 5.56
CA CYS A 8 5.93 16.84 6.85
C CYS A 8 4.65 16.00 6.82
N VAL A 9 4.79 14.70 6.95
CA VAL A 9 3.67 13.75 7.01
C VAL A 9 3.95 12.77 8.15
N ASP A 10 3.01 12.67 9.09
CA ASP A 10 3.09 11.72 10.22
C ASP A 10 4.43 11.76 10.98
N ASN A 11 4.91 12.97 11.31
CA ASN A 11 6.21 13.23 11.94
C ASN A 11 7.44 12.84 11.10
N ASP A 12 7.26 12.41 9.88
CA ASP A 12 8.36 12.20 8.93
C ASP A 12 8.61 13.49 8.15
N ARG A 13 9.84 13.94 8.17
CA ARG A 13 10.29 15.14 7.48
C ARG A 13 11.09 14.77 6.24
N ARG A 14 10.72 15.33 5.12
CA ARG A 14 11.45 15.21 3.87
C ARG A 14 11.82 16.60 3.37
N ASP A 15 13.08 16.78 3.06
CA ASP A 15 13.61 18.07 2.62
C ASP A 15 14.15 17.96 1.19
N LEU A 16 13.85 18.96 0.36
CA LEU A 16 14.44 19.15 -0.95
C LEU A 16 15.26 20.44 -0.94
N ASP A 17 16.56 20.35 -1.24
CA ASP A 17 17.42 21.53 -1.36
C ASP A 17 17.13 22.23 -2.68
N MET A 18 16.58 23.45 -2.58
CA MET A 18 16.24 24.30 -3.73
C MET A 18 17.43 25.07 -4.28
N ASN A 19 18.57 25.03 -3.61
CA ASN A 19 19.78 25.74 -4.04
C ASN A 19 20.62 24.91 -5.03
N SER A 20 20.28 23.64 -5.23
CA SER A 20 20.93 22.80 -6.23
C SER A 20 20.59 23.29 -7.63
N LYS A 21 21.61 23.39 -8.51
CA LYS A 21 21.44 23.81 -9.91
C LYS A 21 20.56 22.85 -10.74
N ASP A 22 20.32 21.64 -10.21
CA ASP A 22 19.54 20.60 -10.86
C ASP A 22 18.07 20.61 -10.45
N VAL A 23 17.66 21.55 -9.59
CA VAL A 23 16.24 21.64 -9.16
C VAL A 23 15.45 22.47 -10.16
N ASP A 24 14.58 21.83 -10.88
CA ASP A 24 13.58 22.41 -11.76
C ASP A 24 12.16 22.09 -11.28
N ALA A 25 11.16 22.58 -11.98
CA ALA A 25 9.76 22.33 -11.66
C ALA A 25 9.41 20.83 -11.73
N GLU A 26 10.02 20.08 -12.64
CA GLU A 26 9.82 18.65 -12.80
C GLU A 26 10.35 17.86 -11.59
N LYS A 27 11.57 18.17 -11.16
CA LYS A 27 12.20 17.54 -9.99
C LYS A 27 11.43 17.85 -8.70
N MET A 28 10.95 19.07 -8.52
CA MET A 28 10.12 19.46 -7.40
C MET A 28 8.77 18.73 -7.43
N THR A 29 8.10 18.66 -8.57
CA THR A 29 6.86 17.93 -8.75
C THR A 29 7.04 16.45 -8.41
N ARG A 30 8.13 15.85 -8.87
CA ARG A 30 8.47 14.45 -8.57
C ARG A 30 8.69 14.24 -7.07
N PHE A 31 9.44 15.14 -6.43
CA PHE A 31 9.66 15.08 -4.98
C PHE A 31 8.34 15.14 -4.20
N ILE A 32 7.46 16.09 -4.56
CA ILE A 32 6.13 16.21 -3.93
C ILE A 32 5.32 14.93 -4.13
N ARG A 33 5.23 14.41 -5.34
CA ARG A 33 4.48 13.18 -5.63
C ARG A 33 5.02 11.96 -4.89
N MET A 34 6.34 11.82 -4.77
CA MET A 34 6.96 10.71 -4.04
C MET A 34 6.70 10.76 -2.54
N ASN A 35 6.49 11.94 -1.98
CA ASN A 35 6.33 12.15 -0.53
C ASN A 35 4.89 12.55 -0.13
N GLU A 36 3.98 12.66 -1.08
CA GLU A 36 2.59 13.06 -0.87
C GLU A 36 1.79 11.98 -0.12
N LEU A 37 2.06 10.71 -0.44
CA LEU A 37 1.38 9.60 0.20
C LEU A 37 2.01 9.30 1.56
N ARG A 38 1.16 9.21 2.57
CA ARG A 38 1.54 8.78 3.91
C ARG A 38 2.05 7.34 3.86
N LEU A 39 2.81 6.95 4.90
CA LEU A 39 3.26 5.58 5.08
C LEU A 39 2.10 4.58 5.02
N VAL A 40 0.98 4.91 5.66
CA VAL A 40 -0.31 4.25 5.49
C VAL A 40 -1.33 5.28 5.02
N THR A 41 -1.88 5.09 3.83
CA THR A 41 -2.87 5.99 3.24
C THR A 41 -4.27 5.49 3.56
N GLU A 42 -5.10 6.32 4.16
CA GLU A 42 -6.52 6.00 4.34
C GLU A 42 -7.26 6.15 3.00
N TYR A 43 -8.00 5.12 2.62
CA TYR A 43 -8.76 5.10 1.37
C TYR A 43 -10.02 5.95 1.49
N ASN A 44 -10.15 6.93 0.61
CA ASN A 44 -11.35 7.74 0.43
C ASN A 44 -11.38 8.24 -1.03
N PRO A 45 -12.46 8.91 -1.49
CA PRO A 45 -12.53 9.38 -2.88
C PRO A 45 -11.40 10.33 -3.31
N VAL A 46 -10.82 11.07 -2.38
CA VAL A 46 -9.70 11.98 -2.66
C VAL A 46 -8.39 11.21 -2.80
N THR A 47 -8.08 10.34 -1.84
CA THR A 47 -6.83 9.56 -1.84
C THR A 47 -6.82 8.47 -2.90
N ALA A 48 -7.98 7.99 -3.35
CA ALA A 48 -8.10 7.00 -4.42
C ALA A 48 -7.38 7.44 -5.70
N ILE A 49 -7.42 8.73 -6.03
CA ILE A 49 -6.73 9.28 -7.20
C ILE A 49 -5.20 9.08 -7.04
N GLY A 50 -4.65 9.44 -5.88
CA GLY A 50 -3.23 9.25 -5.58
C GLY A 50 -2.81 7.78 -5.60
N VAL A 51 -3.65 6.88 -5.10
CA VAL A 51 -3.41 5.44 -5.14
C VAL A 51 -3.34 4.93 -6.58
N MET A 52 -4.27 5.35 -7.43
CA MET A 52 -4.30 4.95 -8.85
C MET A 52 -3.12 5.51 -9.65
N GLN A 53 -2.63 6.68 -9.28
CA GLN A 53 -1.49 7.34 -9.93
C GLN A 53 -0.14 6.98 -9.31
N SER A 54 -0.13 6.17 -8.26
CA SER A 54 1.10 5.75 -7.59
C SER A 54 2.01 4.96 -8.55
N SER A 55 3.32 5.20 -8.44
CA SER A 55 4.33 4.39 -9.13
C SER A 55 4.43 2.98 -8.58
N LEU A 56 3.93 2.74 -7.37
CA LEU A 56 3.89 1.42 -6.75
C LEU A 56 2.70 0.63 -7.29
N GLN A 57 2.98 -0.50 -7.91
CA GLN A 57 1.96 -1.37 -8.53
C GLN A 57 1.34 -2.37 -7.55
N LEU A 58 2.02 -2.62 -6.43
CA LEU A 58 1.52 -3.48 -5.36
C LEU A 58 0.84 -2.66 -4.28
N HIS A 59 -0.41 -2.98 -4.00
CA HIS A 59 -1.22 -2.34 -2.99
C HIS A 59 -1.63 -3.38 -1.94
N LEU A 60 -1.35 -3.08 -0.68
CA LEU A 60 -1.84 -3.86 0.46
C LEU A 60 -2.91 -3.05 1.19
N LEU A 61 -4.05 -3.67 1.41
CA LEU A 61 -5.18 -3.06 2.10
C LEU A 61 -5.41 -3.77 3.43
N LEU A 62 -5.47 -3.00 4.51
CA LEU A 62 -6.04 -3.48 5.77
C LEU A 62 -7.49 -3.01 5.83
N ILE A 63 -8.41 -3.97 5.78
CA ILE A 63 -9.85 -3.71 5.84
C ILE A 63 -10.30 -4.00 7.26
N THR A 64 -10.66 -2.97 7.99
CA THR A 64 -11.04 -3.07 9.40
C THR A 64 -12.03 -1.98 9.78
N ASP A 65 -12.77 -2.22 10.86
CA ASP A 65 -13.67 -1.22 11.45
C ASP A 65 -12.85 -0.23 12.29
N LYS A 66 -12.82 1.03 11.83
CA LYS A 66 -12.11 2.11 12.50
C LYS A 66 -12.72 2.49 13.86
N MET A 67 -13.98 2.14 14.08
CA MET A 67 -14.67 2.34 15.35
C MET A 67 -14.37 1.26 16.39
N SER A 68 -13.69 0.19 15.98
CA SER A 68 -13.29 -0.88 16.91
C SER A 68 -12.28 -0.39 17.95
N PRO A 69 -12.41 -0.80 19.24
CA PRO A 69 -11.41 -0.48 20.27
C PRO A 69 -10.00 -1.00 19.96
N LYS A 70 -9.90 -2.03 19.12
CA LYS A 70 -8.63 -2.64 18.71
C LYS A 70 -7.92 -1.83 17.60
N HIS A 71 -8.60 -0.88 16.98
CA HIS A 71 -8.08 -0.13 15.84
C HIS A 71 -6.74 0.58 16.10
N PRO A 72 -6.52 1.30 17.22
CA PRO A 72 -5.24 1.96 17.47
C PRO A 72 -4.06 0.99 17.49
N GLU A 73 -4.22 -0.19 18.08
CA GLU A 73 -3.20 -1.24 18.12
C GLU A 73 -2.97 -1.85 16.74
N GLN A 74 -4.03 -2.12 15.99
CA GLN A 74 -3.94 -2.59 14.61
C GLN A 74 -3.16 -1.62 13.73
N MET A 75 -3.44 -0.32 13.85
CA MET A 75 -2.75 0.72 13.08
C MET A 75 -1.28 0.82 13.43
N ARG A 76 -0.95 0.74 14.72
CA ARG A 76 0.45 0.78 15.17
C ARG A 76 1.26 -0.35 14.53
N LYS A 77 0.74 -1.56 14.54
CA LYS A 77 1.41 -2.75 13.97
C LYS A 77 1.44 -2.69 12.44
N TYR A 78 0.37 -2.23 11.82
CA TYR A 78 0.29 -2.05 10.38
C TYR A 78 1.29 -1.02 9.86
N GLN A 79 1.42 0.12 10.54
CA GLN A 79 2.42 1.14 10.23
C GLN A 79 3.85 0.63 10.39
N ALA A 80 4.12 -0.16 11.44
CA ALA A 80 5.43 -0.77 11.63
C ALA A 80 5.79 -1.72 10.49
N ALA A 81 4.83 -2.51 9.99
CA ALA A 81 5.03 -3.36 8.82
C ALA A 81 5.24 -2.54 7.55
N ALA A 82 4.54 -1.41 7.40
CA ALA A 82 4.66 -0.52 6.25
C ALA A 82 6.08 0.05 6.09
N GLU A 83 6.78 0.30 7.19
CA GLU A 83 8.19 0.72 7.15
C GLU A 83 9.08 -0.29 6.45
N LEU A 84 8.81 -1.58 6.62
CA LEU A 84 9.60 -2.67 6.03
C LEU A 84 9.45 -2.76 4.50
N PHE A 85 8.31 -2.31 3.98
CA PHE A 85 7.97 -2.38 2.55
C PHE A 85 7.91 -1.01 1.86
N LYS A 86 8.45 0.01 2.51
CA LYS A 86 8.50 1.36 1.95
C LYS A 86 9.16 1.38 0.57
N GLY A 87 8.47 1.97 -0.41
CA GLY A 87 8.94 2.02 -1.80
C GLY A 87 8.69 0.73 -2.61
N LYS A 88 8.15 -0.32 -2.00
CA LYS A 88 7.81 -1.59 -2.68
C LYS A 88 6.31 -1.84 -2.74
N ILE A 89 5.63 -1.66 -1.62
CA ILE A 89 4.19 -1.90 -1.48
C ILE A 89 3.55 -0.66 -0.90
N LEU A 90 2.47 -0.19 -1.52
CA LEU A 90 1.65 0.89 -0.99
C LEU A 90 0.69 0.33 0.05
N PHE A 91 0.80 0.78 1.29
CA PHE A 91 -0.07 0.37 2.40
C PHE A 91 -1.28 1.29 2.50
N ILE A 92 -2.45 0.69 2.51
CA ILE A 92 -3.74 1.38 2.47
C ILE A 92 -4.60 0.88 3.63
N LEU A 93 -5.31 1.81 4.29
CA LEU A 93 -6.32 1.50 5.29
C LEU A 93 -7.71 1.70 4.68
N VAL A 94 -8.57 0.70 4.81
CA VAL A 94 -9.96 0.76 4.39
C VAL A 94 -10.86 0.63 5.62
N ASP A 95 -11.62 1.67 5.91
CA ASP A 95 -12.60 1.66 6.99
C ASP A 95 -13.90 0.99 6.54
N SER A 96 -14.16 -0.20 7.07
CA SER A 96 -15.34 -0.99 6.74
C SER A 96 -16.65 -0.43 7.31
N SER A 97 -16.58 0.50 8.24
CA SER A 97 -17.78 1.17 8.79
C SER A 97 -18.41 2.16 7.82
N LEU A 98 -17.67 2.61 6.82
CA LEU A 98 -18.14 3.56 5.81
C LEU A 98 -18.84 2.83 4.65
N LYS A 99 -20.07 3.25 4.35
CA LYS A 99 -20.86 2.71 3.22
C LYS A 99 -20.13 2.88 1.87
N SER A 100 -19.40 3.97 1.71
CA SER A 100 -18.62 4.22 0.49
C SER A 100 -17.58 3.15 0.19
N ASN A 101 -17.15 2.41 1.22
CA ASN A 101 -16.14 1.36 1.11
C ASN A 101 -16.72 -0.05 0.95
N GLU A 102 -18.05 -0.20 0.95
CA GLU A 102 -18.69 -1.51 0.74
C GLU A 102 -18.30 -2.17 -0.58
N ARG A 103 -18.05 -1.38 -1.62
CA ARG A 103 -17.61 -1.86 -2.93
C ARG A 103 -16.25 -2.55 -2.85
N ILE A 104 -15.33 -2.04 -2.04
CA ILE A 104 -14.00 -2.64 -1.85
C ILE A 104 -14.12 -3.97 -1.11
N VAL A 105 -14.92 -3.99 -0.04
CA VAL A 105 -15.17 -5.20 0.74
C VAL A 105 -15.77 -6.29 -0.14
N SER A 106 -16.75 -5.94 -0.98
CA SER A 106 -17.39 -6.85 -1.94
C SER A 106 -16.43 -7.29 -3.06
N PHE A 107 -15.57 -6.41 -3.53
CA PHE A 107 -14.58 -6.73 -4.55
C PHE A 107 -13.67 -7.88 -4.13
N PHE A 108 -13.25 -7.90 -2.86
CA PHE A 108 -12.44 -8.97 -2.29
C PHE A 108 -13.28 -10.13 -1.73
N LYS A 109 -14.58 -10.13 -1.96
CA LYS A 109 -15.51 -11.17 -1.52
C LYS A 109 -15.49 -11.41 0.00
N LEU A 110 -15.29 -10.34 0.75
CA LEU A 110 -15.23 -10.38 2.21
C LEU A 110 -16.60 -10.10 2.83
N LYS A 111 -16.86 -10.74 3.96
CA LYS A 111 -18.00 -10.47 4.85
C LYS A 111 -17.53 -9.69 6.07
N LYS A 112 -18.43 -8.93 6.69
CA LYS A 112 -18.13 -8.18 7.93
C LYS A 112 -17.62 -9.07 9.07
N SER A 113 -18.07 -10.33 9.13
CA SER A 113 -17.63 -11.32 10.11
C SER A 113 -16.17 -11.78 9.91
N GLN A 114 -15.60 -11.53 8.73
CA GLN A 114 -14.23 -11.93 8.38
C GLN A 114 -13.19 -10.82 8.59
N LEU A 115 -13.62 -9.68 9.10
CA LEU A 115 -12.73 -8.54 9.36
C LEU A 115 -12.14 -8.61 10.78
N PRO A 116 -10.91 -8.15 11.02
CA PRO A 116 -10.01 -7.51 10.05
C PRO A 116 -9.42 -8.48 9.03
N ALA A 117 -9.15 -7.99 7.84
CA ALA A 117 -8.56 -8.76 6.77
C ALA A 117 -7.49 -7.96 6.03
N LEU A 118 -6.50 -8.67 5.49
CA LEU A 118 -5.53 -8.14 4.56
C LEU A 118 -5.91 -8.54 3.15
N ALA A 119 -5.82 -7.60 2.22
CA ALA A 119 -5.97 -7.86 0.80
C ALA A 119 -4.77 -7.27 0.06
N ILE A 120 -4.13 -8.04 -0.81
CA ILE A 120 -3.05 -7.57 -1.66
C ILE A 120 -3.49 -7.61 -3.12
N PHE A 121 -3.15 -6.58 -3.86
CA PHE A 121 -3.55 -6.41 -5.25
C PHE A 121 -2.36 -5.93 -6.09
N HIS A 122 -2.12 -6.59 -7.21
CA HIS A 122 -1.13 -6.19 -8.19
C HIS A 122 -1.84 -5.60 -9.41
N ALA A 123 -1.68 -4.31 -9.63
CA ALA A 123 -2.45 -3.57 -10.62
C ALA A 123 -2.27 -4.05 -12.08
N PRO A 124 -1.06 -4.39 -12.55
CA PRO A 124 -0.86 -4.73 -13.96
C PRO A 124 -1.58 -6.00 -14.43
N ASP A 125 -1.63 -7.04 -13.60
CA ASP A 125 -2.22 -8.34 -13.96
C ASP A 125 -3.48 -8.68 -13.17
N GLU A 126 -3.93 -7.75 -12.32
CA GLU A 126 -5.09 -7.91 -11.44
C GLU A 126 -5.01 -9.11 -10.48
N GLU A 127 -3.81 -9.64 -10.27
CA GLU A 127 -3.59 -10.69 -9.27
C GLU A 127 -3.86 -10.18 -7.86
N GLN A 128 -4.56 -10.99 -7.09
CA GLN A 128 -4.96 -10.63 -5.72
C GLN A 128 -4.94 -11.82 -4.79
N ASP A 129 -4.81 -11.53 -3.51
CA ASP A 129 -4.94 -12.51 -2.44
C ASP A 129 -5.57 -11.85 -1.22
N VAL A 130 -6.20 -12.64 -0.37
CA VAL A 130 -6.90 -12.18 0.83
C VAL A 130 -6.56 -13.09 2.00
N LEU A 131 -6.30 -12.48 3.15
CA LEU A 131 -6.07 -13.19 4.41
C LEU A 131 -6.95 -12.60 5.51
N THR A 132 -7.81 -13.43 6.10
CA THR A 132 -8.57 -13.06 7.29
C THR A 132 -7.69 -13.20 8.53
N LEU A 133 -7.81 -12.25 9.47
CA LEU A 133 -6.96 -12.20 10.66
C LEU A 133 -7.84 -12.19 11.92
N ASP A 134 -7.41 -12.95 12.92
CA ASP A 134 -7.93 -12.78 14.27
C ASP A 134 -7.29 -11.54 14.93
N GLU A 135 -6.01 -11.34 14.68
CA GLU A 135 -5.23 -10.23 15.19
C GLU A 135 -4.21 -9.75 14.16
N VAL A 136 -4.07 -8.44 14.02
CA VAL A 136 -3.03 -7.82 13.17
C VAL A 136 -1.69 -7.89 13.90
N SER A 137 -0.69 -8.48 13.26
CA SER A 137 0.71 -8.49 13.75
C SER A 137 1.66 -8.14 12.62
N VAL A 138 2.82 -7.61 12.97
CA VAL A 138 3.87 -7.27 11.99
C VAL A 138 4.30 -8.52 11.21
N GLU A 139 4.49 -9.64 11.90
CA GLU A 139 4.92 -10.91 11.31
C GLU A 139 3.90 -11.45 10.30
N ARG A 140 2.61 -11.40 10.62
CA ARG A 140 1.54 -11.87 9.71
C ARG A 140 1.44 -11.01 8.46
N VAL A 141 1.55 -9.70 8.60
CA VAL A 141 1.57 -8.78 7.46
C VAL A 141 2.79 -9.05 6.59
N GLN A 142 3.96 -9.17 7.21
CA GLN A 142 5.22 -9.44 6.51
C GLN A 142 5.18 -10.78 5.77
N ASP A 143 4.73 -11.84 6.41
CA ASP A 143 4.62 -13.17 5.81
C ASP A 143 3.66 -13.18 4.63
N PHE A 144 2.52 -12.54 4.77
CA PHE A 144 1.52 -12.44 3.71
C PHE A 144 2.08 -11.72 2.47
N CYS A 145 2.72 -10.58 2.67
CA CYS A 145 3.35 -9.83 1.59
C CYS A 145 4.48 -10.63 0.93
N ASN A 146 5.34 -11.26 1.70
CA ASN A 146 6.46 -12.03 1.17
C ASN A 146 6.00 -13.26 0.39
N ARG A 147 4.97 -13.95 0.83
CA ARG A 147 4.38 -15.08 0.09
C ARG A 147 3.82 -14.65 -1.27
N PHE A 148 3.14 -13.51 -1.29
CA PHE A 148 2.62 -12.97 -2.56
C PHE A 148 3.74 -12.58 -3.51
N LEU A 149 4.78 -11.90 -3.02
CA LEU A 149 5.94 -11.52 -3.82
C LEU A 149 6.67 -12.76 -4.39
N GLN A 150 6.80 -13.82 -3.60
CA GLN A 150 7.41 -15.07 -4.05
C GLN A 150 6.60 -15.76 -5.16
N ARG A 151 5.26 -15.75 -5.04
CA ARG A 151 4.39 -16.28 -6.10
C ARG A 151 4.50 -15.50 -7.40
N MET A 152 4.56 -14.18 -7.31
CA MET A 152 4.73 -13.30 -8.47
C MET A 152 6.06 -13.58 -9.18
N GLN A 153 7.14 -13.75 -8.44
CA GLN A 153 8.45 -14.07 -8.99
C GLN A 153 8.46 -15.42 -9.69
N LYS A 154 7.84 -16.45 -9.13
CA LYS A 154 7.71 -17.77 -9.77
C LYS A 154 6.95 -17.73 -11.09
N LYS A 155 5.91 -16.90 -11.19
CA LYS A 155 5.15 -16.72 -12.44
C LYS A 155 5.98 -16.08 -13.54
N GLU A 156 6.89 -15.17 -13.19
CA GLU A 156 7.81 -14.57 -14.16
C GLU A 156 8.82 -15.58 -14.70
N ASP A 157 9.22 -16.57 -13.88
CA ASP A 157 10.19 -17.60 -14.25
C ASP A 157 9.58 -18.78 -15.03
N GLU A 158 8.27 -19.03 -14.92
CA GLU A 158 7.60 -20.17 -15.56
C GLU A 158 7.20 -20.00 -17.04
N PRO A 159 6.90 -18.82 -17.60
CA PRO A 159 6.47 -18.70 -19.00
C PRO A 159 7.45 -19.21 -20.04
N GLU A 160 8.76 -19.17 -19.77
CA GLU A 160 9.78 -19.66 -20.69
C GLU A 160 9.84 -21.19 -20.78
N LYS A 161 9.46 -21.90 -19.71
CA LYS A 161 9.47 -23.38 -19.70
C LYS A 161 8.28 -23.97 -20.45
N ALA A 162 7.10 -23.36 -20.34
CA ALA A 162 5.89 -23.80 -21.01
C ALA A 162 5.97 -23.66 -22.54
N LEU A 163 6.63 -22.62 -23.04
CA LEU A 163 6.85 -22.37 -24.48
C LEU A 163 7.84 -23.34 -25.11
N ASN A 164 8.78 -23.88 -24.33
CA ASN A 164 9.76 -24.85 -24.81
C ASN A 164 9.26 -26.31 -24.80
N GLU A 165 8.17 -26.61 -24.08
CA GLU A 165 7.56 -27.94 -24.05
C GLU A 165 6.53 -28.17 -25.18
N GLU A 166 5.99 -27.11 -25.82
CA GLU A 166 5.07 -27.19 -26.96
C GLU A 166 5.79 -27.24 -28.32
N LEU A 167 7.09 -27.10 -28.34
CA LEU A 167 7.91 -27.19 -29.54
C LEU A 167 8.58 -28.56 -29.64
#